data_e2d06e3c48dc6a29ee27d75d8c10f0fe
#
_entry.id   e2d06e3c48dc6a29ee27d75d8c10f0fe
#
_cell.length_a   1.000
_cell.length_b   1.000
_cell.length_c   1.000
_cell.angle_alpha   90.00
_cell.angle_beta   90.00
_cell.angle_gamma   90.00
#
_symmetry.space_group_name_H-M   'P 1'
#
loop_
_entity.id
_entity.type
_entity.pdbx_description
1 polymer ?
#
loop_
_entity_poly.entity_id
_entity_poly.type
_entity_poly.pdbx_seq_one_letter_code
_entity_poly.pdbx_strand_id
1 'polypeptide(L)'
;MLLLLFLCSLFENRSNSIRNYTNQTMLICSPLEQFAIVPLIPIWIGNLYLSFTNSSFFMLLAISLALLFFHMVTVNGGHIVPNAWQSVVEMIYEFVLNLVNEQISGNSTKQRFFPIIFVIFTFLLFCNCIGMIPYSFTVTSHFIVTFALSLSIFIGITIVGFQTHGLHFFSFLLPQGVPLPLAPFLVLLELISYCFRALSLGIRLFANMMAGHSLVKILSGFAWTMLSMGGIMYIASLAPFLIVFALTGLELGVAVLQAYVFTILLCIYLNDAINLH
;
A
#
# COMPACT_ATOMS: atom_id res chain seq x y z
N MET A 1 -8.62 -7.84 21.10
CA MET A 1 -8.44 -6.76 22.07
C MET A 1 -7.40 -7.08 23.14
N LEU A 2 -7.51 -8.21 23.88
CA LEU A 2 -6.52 -8.64 24.89
C LEU A 2 -5.12 -8.91 24.32
N LEU A 3 -5.00 -9.49 23.14
CA LEU A 3 -3.73 -9.79 22.46
C LEU A 3 -3.01 -8.50 22.00
N LEU A 4 -3.77 -7.48 21.61
CA LEU A 4 -3.26 -6.14 21.28
C LEU A 4 -2.75 -5.41 22.54
N LEU A 5 -3.45 -5.55 23.67
CA LEU A 5 -3.00 -5.00 24.96
C LEU A 5 -1.74 -5.71 25.48
N PHE A 6 -1.62 -7.02 25.26
CA PHE A 6 -0.43 -7.79 25.64
C PHE A 6 0.78 -7.44 24.77
N LEU A 7 0.59 -7.25 23.48
CA LEU A 7 1.64 -6.75 22.57
C LEU A 7 2.04 -5.32 22.92
N CYS A 8 1.07 -4.46 23.29
CA CYS A 8 1.35 -3.10 23.73
C CYS A 8 2.20 -3.07 24.99
N SER A 9 1.91 -3.94 26.00
CA SER A 9 2.68 -4.04 27.24
C SER A 9 4.10 -4.59 27.02
N LEU A 10 4.31 -5.48 26.06
CA LEU A 10 5.63 -5.99 25.67
C LEU A 10 6.48 -4.91 24.95
N PHE A 11 5.83 -4.05 24.13
CA PHE A 11 6.50 -2.92 23.49
C PHE A 11 6.85 -1.81 24.49
N GLU A 12 5.98 -1.55 25.45
CA GLU A 12 6.18 -0.53 26.48
C GLU A 12 7.34 -0.89 27.43
N ASN A 13 7.49 -2.17 27.76
CA ASN A 13 8.54 -2.64 28.66
C ASN A 13 9.96 -2.60 28.03
N ARG A 14 10.07 -2.68 26.69
CA ARG A 14 11.36 -2.54 25.98
C ARG A 14 11.74 -1.09 25.69
N SER A 15 10.78 -0.19 25.52
CA SER A 15 11.04 1.24 25.39
C SER A 15 11.60 1.85 26.68
N ASN A 16 11.24 1.27 27.83
CA ASN A 16 11.75 1.72 29.14
C ASN A 16 13.25 1.41 29.35
N SER A 17 13.78 0.39 28.69
CA SER A 17 15.24 0.10 28.72
C SER A 17 16.07 1.14 27.95
N ILE A 18 15.49 1.79 26.95
CA ILE A 18 16.16 2.89 26.19
C ILE A 18 15.92 4.25 26.88
N ARG A 19 14.85 4.38 27.66
CA ARG A 19 14.48 5.61 28.40
C ARG A 19 15.43 6.00 29.53
N ASN A 20 16.25 5.11 30.00
CA ASN A 20 17.18 5.42 31.12
C ASN A 20 18.36 6.33 30.76
N TYR A 21 18.48 6.76 29.49
CA TYR A 21 19.56 7.66 29.06
C TYR A 21 19.14 9.12 28.81
N THR A 22 17.87 9.47 28.93
CA THR A 22 17.43 10.86 28.73
C THR A 22 16.43 11.28 29.81
N ASN A 23 17.00 11.65 30.99
CA ASN A 23 16.23 12.36 31.99
C ASN A 23 15.86 13.78 31.50
N GLN A 24 14.54 14.06 31.59
CA GLN A 24 13.97 15.41 31.74
C GLN A 24 14.01 16.36 30.55
N THR A 25 13.65 15.94 29.36
CA THR A 25 13.01 16.86 28.42
C THR A 25 11.67 16.27 28.04
N MET A 26 10.60 17.08 28.02
CA MET A 26 9.31 16.68 27.48
C MET A 26 9.57 16.02 26.11
N LEU A 27 9.40 14.71 26.04
CA LEU A 27 9.60 13.93 24.83
C LEU A 27 8.52 14.35 23.82
N ILE A 28 8.83 15.37 23.04
CA ILE A 28 8.14 15.61 21.77
C ILE A 28 8.55 14.44 20.86
N CYS A 29 7.85 13.31 20.97
CA CYS A 29 8.06 12.19 20.08
C CYS A 29 7.88 12.66 18.64
N SER A 30 8.92 12.54 17.83
CA SER A 30 8.83 12.87 16.41
C SER A 30 7.67 12.11 15.77
N PRO A 31 6.83 12.75 14.94
CA PRO A 31 5.73 12.06 14.24
C PRO A 31 6.22 10.92 13.35
N LEU A 32 7.50 10.93 12.96
CA LEU A 32 8.14 9.90 12.13
C LEU A 32 8.59 8.66 12.92
N GLU A 33 8.64 8.72 14.24
CA GLU A 33 9.10 7.60 15.09
C GLU A 33 8.17 6.37 14.99
N GLN A 34 6.89 6.57 14.65
CA GLN A 34 5.95 5.48 14.39
C GLN A 34 6.34 4.57 13.21
N PHE A 35 7.16 5.07 12.28
CA PHE A 35 7.62 4.32 11.11
C PHE A 35 9.00 3.69 11.33
N ALA A 36 9.57 3.76 12.54
CA ALA A 36 10.86 3.17 12.82
C ALA A 36 10.80 1.64 12.70
N ILE A 37 11.73 1.07 11.95
CA ILE A 37 11.86 -0.38 11.80
C ILE A 37 12.64 -0.91 13.00
N VAL A 38 11.97 -1.74 13.81
CA VAL A 38 12.56 -2.36 15.00
C VAL A 38 12.73 -3.85 14.75
N PRO A 39 13.92 -4.43 14.96
CA PRO A 39 14.12 -5.87 14.88
C PRO A 39 13.43 -6.56 16.07
N LEU A 40 12.50 -7.48 15.79
CA LEU A 40 11.83 -8.30 16.80
C LEU A 40 12.70 -9.48 17.23
N ILE A 41 13.30 -10.16 16.24
CA ILE A 41 14.22 -11.28 16.47
C ILE A 41 15.48 -11.00 15.65
N PRO A 42 16.63 -10.67 16.30
CA PRO A 42 17.89 -10.50 15.60
C PRO A 42 18.44 -11.89 15.23
N ILE A 43 18.60 -12.13 13.92
CA ILE A 43 19.18 -13.36 13.39
C ILE A 43 20.45 -13.00 12.62
N TRP A 44 21.56 -13.60 13.01
CA TRP A 44 22.84 -13.46 12.35
C TRP A 44 23.18 -14.75 11.61
N ILE A 45 23.38 -14.67 10.30
CA ILE A 45 23.82 -15.78 9.47
C ILE A 45 25.19 -15.41 8.88
N GLY A 46 26.27 -15.75 9.59
CA GLY A 46 27.61 -15.30 9.23
C GLY A 46 27.74 -13.78 9.26
N ASN A 47 28.10 -13.15 8.15
CA ASN A 47 28.24 -11.69 8.02
C ASN A 47 26.93 -11.01 7.60
N LEU A 48 25.83 -11.76 7.37
CA LEU A 48 24.55 -11.20 6.96
C LEU A 48 23.64 -11.04 8.18
N TYR A 49 23.10 -9.83 8.36
CA TYR A 49 22.11 -9.52 9.37
C TYR A 49 20.71 -9.70 8.78
N LEU A 50 20.08 -10.84 9.04
CA LEU A 50 18.71 -11.16 8.65
C LEU A 50 17.81 -11.13 9.88
N SER A 51 17.40 -9.94 10.29
CA SER A 51 16.50 -9.80 11.43
C SER A 51 15.03 -9.87 11.00
N PHE A 52 14.21 -10.57 11.77
CA PHE A 52 12.77 -10.49 11.65
C PHE A 52 12.30 -9.16 12.27
N THR A 53 11.76 -8.27 11.43
CA THR A 53 11.38 -6.91 11.83
C THR A 53 9.87 -6.77 12.02
N ASN A 54 9.42 -5.69 12.64
CA ASN A 54 8.00 -5.33 12.74
C ASN A 54 7.33 -5.23 11.35
N SER A 55 8.04 -4.70 10.35
CA SER A 55 7.55 -4.61 8.97
C SER A 55 7.23 -5.99 8.38
N SER A 56 8.15 -6.97 8.52
CA SER A 56 7.92 -8.34 8.03
C SER A 56 6.78 -9.04 8.77
N PHE A 57 6.65 -8.80 10.08
CA PHE A 57 5.55 -9.34 10.87
C PHE A 57 4.17 -8.84 10.37
N PHE A 58 4.00 -7.53 10.19
CA PHE A 58 2.73 -6.96 9.72
C PHE A 58 2.44 -7.34 8.26
N MET A 59 3.45 -7.51 7.41
CA MET A 59 3.26 -8.02 6.06
C MET A 59 2.75 -9.45 6.04
N LEU A 60 3.33 -10.35 6.86
CA LEU A 60 2.85 -11.71 7.01
C LEU A 60 1.43 -11.75 7.61
N LEU A 61 1.14 -10.86 8.55
CA LEU A 61 -0.19 -10.74 9.15
C LEU A 61 -1.23 -10.30 8.09
N ALA A 62 -0.89 -9.38 7.20
CA ALA A 62 -1.77 -8.96 6.12
C ALA A 62 -2.08 -10.12 5.16
N ILE A 63 -1.07 -10.88 4.76
CA ILE A 63 -1.23 -12.05 3.90
C ILE A 63 -2.06 -13.13 4.60
N SER A 64 -1.75 -13.43 5.87
CA SER A 64 -2.47 -14.45 6.64
C SER A 64 -3.94 -14.09 6.85
N LEU A 65 -4.24 -12.81 7.09
CA LEU A 65 -5.61 -12.31 7.23
C LEU A 65 -6.39 -12.40 5.92
N ALA A 66 -5.76 -12.03 4.79
CA ALA A 66 -6.37 -12.17 3.46
C ALA A 66 -6.67 -13.65 3.16
N LEU A 67 -5.71 -14.55 3.38
CA LEU A 67 -5.90 -15.98 3.17
C LEU A 67 -6.98 -16.56 4.09
N LEU A 68 -7.00 -16.17 5.35
CA LEU A 68 -8.01 -16.61 6.32
C LEU A 68 -9.40 -16.13 5.90
N PHE A 69 -9.51 -14.89 5.42
CA PHE A 69 -10.78 -14.34 4.95
C PHE A 69 -11.36 -15.16 3.78
N PHE A 70 -10.54 -15.48 2.76
CA PHE A 70 -10.97 -16.34 1.66
C PHE A 70 -11.23 -17.78 2.10
N HIS A 71 -10.41 -18.31 3.00
CA HIS A 71 -10.57 -19.67 3.50
C HIS A 71 -11.88 -19.85 4.27
N MET A 72 -12.27 -18.90 5.13
CA MET A 72 -13.53 -18.93 5.86
C MET A 72 -14.75 -19.04 4.96
N VAL A 73 -14.69 -18.43 3.77
CA VAL A 73 -15.78 -18.49 2.79
C VAL A 73 -15.79 -19.81 2.02
N THR A 74 -14.61 -20.39 1.75
CA THR A 74 -14.49 -21.61 0.92
C THR A 74 -14.67 -22.92 1.67
N VAL A 75 -14.41 -22.96 3.00
CA VAL A 75 -14.46 -24.19 3.82
C VAL A 75 -15.83 -24.87 3.81
N ASN A 76 -16.91 -24.09 3.85
CA ASN A 76 -18.27 -24.62 3.90
C ASN A 76 -18.90 -24.84 2.50
N GLY A 77 -18.12 -24.65 1.45
CA GLY A 77 -18.65 -24.60 0.08
C GLY A 77 -19.48 -23.35 -0.18
N GLY A 78 -19.62 -22.95 -1.46
CA GLY A 78 -20.46 -21.80 -1.81
C GLY A 78 -21.95 -22.14 -1.61
N HIS A 79 -22.65 -21.33 -0.85
CA HIS A 79 -24.10 -21.40 -0.74
C HIS A 79 -24.74 -20.65 -1.91
N ILE A 80 -25.85 -21.18 -2.45
CA ILE A 80 -26.64 -20.52 -3.52
C ILE A 80 -27.16 -19.15 -3.04
N VAL A 81 -27.51 -19.05 -1.74
CA VAL A 81 -27.83 -17.77 -1.08
C VAL A 81 -26.62 -17.39 -0.25
N PRO A 82 -25.88 -16.32 -0.64
CA PRO A 82 -24.63 -15.98 0.01
C PRO A 82 -24.82 -15.50 1.46
N ASN A 83 -23.97 -15.97 2.35
CA ASN A 83 -23.83 -15.41 3.68
C ASN A 83 -23.19 -14.02 3.60
N ALA A 84 -23.27 -13.20 4.69
CA ALA A 84 -22.71 -11.86 4.71
C ALA A 84 -21.20 -11.84 4.34
N TRP A 85 -20.41 -12.80 4.82
CA TRP A 85 -18.98 -12.91 4.47
C TRP A 85 -18.75 -13.32 3.02
N GLN A 86 -19.55 -14.25 2.53
CA GLN A 86 -19.51 -14.67 1.13
C GLN A 86 -19.89 -13.52 0.20
N SER A 87 -20.92 -12.74 0.54
CA SER A 87 -21.34 -11.56 -0.22
C SER A 87 -20.24 -10.52 -0.34
N VAL A 88 -19.43 -10.27 0.72
CA VAL A 88 -18.30 -9.36 0.65
C VAL A 88 -17.21 -9.88 -0.28
N VAL A 89 -16.89 -11.17 -0.22
CA VAL A 89 -15.90 -11.78 -1.13
C VAL A 89 -16.36 -11.71 -2.58
N GLU A 90 -17.63 -12.04 -2.85
CA GLU A 90 -18.22 -11.96 -4.18
C GLU A 90 -18.20 -10.51 -4.71
N MET A 91 -18.53 -9.53 -3.87
CA MET A 91 -18.46 -8.11 -4.25
C MET A 91 -17.04 -7.68 -4.64
N ILE A 92 -16.01 -8.10 -3.88
CA ILE A 92 -14.61 -7.82 -4.20
C ILE A 92 -14.22 -8.50 -5.52
N TYR A 93 -14.64 -9.73 -5.72
CA TYR A 93 -14.37 -10.49 -6.93
C TYR A 93 -15.00 -9.83 -8.17
N GLU A 94 -16.30 -9.51 -8.11
CA GLU A 94 -17.03 -8.86 -9.18
C GLU A 94 -16.47 -7.47 -9.50
N PHE A 95 -16.10 -6.72 -8.47
CA PHE A 95 -15.49 -5.41 -8.64
C PHE A 95 -14.19 -5.50 -9.46
N VAL A 96 -13.28 -6.41 -9.10
CA VAL A 96 -12.02 -6.58 -9.84
C VAL A 96 -12.28 -7.16 -11.22
N LEU A 97 -13.26 -8.06 -11.36
CA LEU A 97 -13.63 -8.65 -12.66
C LEU A 97 -14.15 -7.57 -13.63
N ASN A 98 -15.03 -6.69 -13.15
CA ASN A 98 -15.55 -5.58 -13.94
C ASN A 98 -14.43 -4.62 -14.35
N LEU A 99 -13.52 -4.29 -13.43
CA LEU A 99 -12.36 -3.44 -13.71
C LEU A 99 -11.47 -4.06 -14.81
N VAL A 100 -11.17 -5.35 -14.73
CA VAL A 100 -10.39 -6.05 -15.76
C VAL A 100 -11.12 -6.08 -17.10
N ASN A 101 -12.46 -6.30 -17.07
CA ASN A 101 -13.29 -6.33 -18.27
C ASN A 101 -13.37 -4.99 -19.01
N GLU A 102 -13.34 -3.89 -18.27
CA GLU A 102 -13.36 -2.54 -18.83
C GLU A 102 -12.01 -2.11 -19.42
N GLN A 103 -10.91 -2.50 -18.77
CA GLN A 103 -9.59 -1.98 -19.11
C GLN A 103 -8.81 -2.86 -20.10
N ILE A 104 -9.02 -4.17 -20.09
CA ILE A 104 -8.24 -5.10 -20.93
C ILE A 104 -9.09 -5.56 -22.11
N SER A 105 -8.54 -5.51 -23.32
CA SER A 105 -9.17 -6.06 -24.52
C SER A 105 -8.80 -7.55 -24.71
N GLY A 106 -9.73 -8.35 -25.25
CA GLY A 106 -9.53 -9.78 -25.54
C GLY A 106 -9.85 -10.71 -24.38
N ASN A 107 -10.79 -11.67 -24.63
CA ASN A 107 -11.29 -12.57 -23.58
C ASN A 107 -10.24 -13.56 -23.05
N SER A 108 -9.33 -14.04 -23.87
CA SER A 108 -8.27 -14.97 -23.47
C SER A 108 -7.20 -14.27 -22.60
N THR A 109 -6.89 -13.01 -22.90
CA THR A 109 -5.94 -12.21 -22.14
C THR A 109 -6.49 -11.84 -20.77
N LYS A 110 -7.78 -11.49 -20.69
CA LYS A 110 -8.48 -11.21 -19.42
C LYS A 110 -8.39 -12.39 -18.45
N GLN A 111 -8.73 -13.58 -18.89
CA GLN A 111 -8.70 -14.78 -18.04
C GLN A 111 -7.29 -15.12 -17.55
N ARG A 112 -6.27 -14.87 -18.38
CA ARG A 112 -4.89 -15.17 -18.04
C ARG A 112 -4.34 -14.24 -16.95
N PHE A 113 -4.65 -12.94 -17.01
CA PHE A 113 -4.07 -11.95 -16.11
C PHE A 113 -4.96 -11.60 -14.90
N PHE A 114 -6.25 -11.99 -14.93
CA PHE A 114 -7.18 -11.76 -13.82
C PHE A 114 -6.65 -12.24 -12.46
N PRO A 115 -6.09 -13.46 -12.29
CA PRO A 115 -5.66 -13.94 -10.97
C PRO A 115 -4.55 -13.07 -10.36
N ILE A 116 -3.60 -12.60 -11.16
CA ILE A 116 -2.51 -11.75 -10.71
C ILE A 116 -3.03 -10.38 -10.25
N ILE A 117 -3.94 -9.78 -11.02
CA ILE A 117 -4.55 -8.49 -10.70
C ILE A 117 -5.38 -8.60 -9.42
N PHE A 118 -6.13 -9.68 -9.27
CA PHE A 118 -6.94 -9.94 -8.08
C PHE A 118 -6.08 -10.08 -6.81
N VAL A 119 -4.97 -10.81 -6.89
CA VAL A 119 -4.04 -10.98 -5.76
C VAL A 119 -3.40 -9.64 -5.39
N ILE A 120 -2.96 -8.83 -6.36
CA ILE A 120 -2.35 -7.52 -6.09
C ILE A 120 -3.37 -6.58 -5.43
N PHE A 121 -4.60 -6.52 -5.95
CA PHE A 121 -5.66 -5.70 -5.37
C PHE A 121 -5.94 -6.09 -3.92
N THR A 122 -6.18 -7.37 -3.67
CA THR A 122 -6.50 -7.86 -2.32
C THR A 122 -5.34 -7.66 -1.36
N PHE A 123 -4.11 -7.91 -1.78
CA PHE A 123 -2.92 -7.67 -0.97
C PHE A 123 -2.79 -6.21 -0.56
N LEU A 124 -2.91 -5.27 -1.51
CA LEU A 124 -2.84 -3.83 -1.22
C LEU A 124 -3.99 -3.37 -0.34
N LEU A 125 -5.21 -3.85 -0.60
CA LEU A 125 -6.38 -3.51 0.20
C LEU A 125 -6.18 -3.93 1.67
N PHE A 126 -5.76 -5.17 1.91
CA PHE A 126 -5.53 -5.66 3.28
C PHE A 126 -4.34 -4.95 3.95
N CYS A 127 -3.23 -4.71 3.24
CA CYS A 127 -2.09 -3.96 3.79
C CYS A 127 -2.49 -2.56 4.23
N ASN A 128 -3.26 -1.85 3.40
CA ASN A 128 -3.70 -0.49 3.70
C ASN A 128 -4.74 -0.48 4.84
N CYS A 129 -5.72 -1.40 4.82
CA CYS A 129 -6.73 -1.48 5.88
C CYS A 129 -6.13 -1.85 7.25
N ILE A 130 -5.16 -2.76 7.29
CA ILE A 130 -4.47 -3.11 8.55
C ILE A 130 -3.69 -1.91 9.05
N GLY A 131 -3.04 -1.16 8.15
CA GLY A 131 -2.32 0.06 8.50
C GLY A 131 -3.19 1.11 9.17
N MET A 132 -4.50 1.15 8.88
CA MET A 132 -5.46 2.08 9.48
C MET A 132 -5.86 1.72 10.91
N ILE A 133 -5.55 0.51 11.40
CA ILE A 133 -5.84 0.11 12.78
C ILE A 133 -4.92 0.89 13.72
N PRO A 134 -5.43 1.56 14.75
CA PRO A 134 -4.60 2.27 15.73
C PRO A 134 -3.51 1.36 16.31
N TYR A 135 -2.28 1.86 16.41
CA TYR A 135 -1.09 1.16 16.89
C TYR A 135 -0.57 0.04 15.97
N SER A 136 -1.14 -0.17 14.80
CA SER A 136 -0.55 -1.06 13.81
C SER A 136 0.59 -0.39 13.05
N PHE A 137 1.50 -1.22 12.54
CA PHE A 137 2.58 -0.74 11.69
C PHE A 137 2.13 -0.78 10.22
N THR A 138 2.17 0.37 9.55
CA THR A 138 1.83 0.49 8.13
C THR A 138 2.99 0.05 7.25
N VAL A 139 2.88 -1.09 6.61
CA VAL A 139 3.93 -1.60 5.71
C VAL A 139 4.08 -0.73 4.46
N THR A 140 2.96 -0.23 3.93
CA THR A 140 2.91 0.64 2.75
C THR A 140 3.41 2.07 2.99
N SER A 141 3.72 2.45 4.23
CA SER A 141 4.39 3.70 4.57
C SER A 141 5.91 3.69 4.32
N HIS A 142 6.48 2.54 3.91
CA HIS A 142 7.89 2.44 3.55
C HIS A 142 8.08 2.49 2.04
N PHE A 143 8.83 3.51 1.59
CA PHE A 143 9.10 3.72 0.16
C PHE A 143 9.73 2.48 -0.51
N ILE A 144 10.66 1.79 0.17
CA ILE A 144 11.34 0.63 -0.40
C ILE A 144 10.38 -0.52 -0.72
N VAL A 145 9.36 -0.75 0.12
CA VAL A 145 8.36 -1.81 -0.07
C VAL A 145 7.43 -1.47 -1.25
N THR A 146 6.90 -0.25 -1.26
CA THR A 146 5.98 0.20 -2.33
C THR A 146 6.68 0.33 -3.67
N PHE A 147 7.93 0.78 -3.66
CA PHE A 147 8.75 0.87 -4.86
C PHE A 147 9.15 -0.51 -5.38
N ALA A 148 9.55 -1.44 -4.52
CA ALA A 148 9.84 -2.82 -4.91
C ALA A 148 8.63 -3.50 -5.53
N LEU A 149 7.42 -3.27 -4.97
CA LEU A 149 6.17 -3.80 -5.53
C LEU A 149 5.89 -3.20 -6.91
N SER A 150 5.94 -1.88 -7.06
CA SER A 150 5.67 -1.22 -8.34
C SER A 150 6.70 -1.59 -9.41
N LEU A 151 7.97 -1.70 -9.03
CA LEU A 151 9.05 -2.07 -9.94
C LEU A 151 8.96 -3.55 -10.37
N SER A 152 8.61 -4.46 -9.46
CA SER A 152 8.41 -5.87 -9.81
C SER A 152 7.27 -6.07 -10.82
N ILE A 153 6.16 -5.34 -10.64
CA ILE A 153 5.04 -5.36 -11.56
C ILE A 153 5.42 -4.76 -12.92
N PHE A 154 6.14 -3.65 -12.90
CA PHE A 154 6.62 -3.01 -14.13
C PHE A 154 7.55 -3.92 -14.93
N ILE A 155 8.49 -4.61 -14.28
CA ILE A 155 9.34 -5.62 -14.93
C ILE A 155 8.48 -6.77 -15.47
N GLY A 156 7.46 -7.22 -14.73
CA GLY A 156 6.53 -8.24 -15.20
C GLY A 156 5.79 -7.83 -16.47
N ILE A 157 5.28 -6.60 -16.53
CA ILE A 157 4.60 -6.03 -17.71
C ILE A 157 5.56 -5.93 -18.90
N THR A 158 6.80 -5.46 -18.68
CA THR A 158 7.79 -5.38 -19.76
C THR A 158 8.15 -6.76 -20.32
N ILE A 159 8.28 -7.78 -19.46
CA ILE A 159 8.52 -9.17 -19.92
C ILE A 159 7.35 -9.67 -20.75
N VAL A 160 6.11 -9.41 -20.34
CA VAL A 160 4.91 -9.76 -21.11
C VAL A 160 4.91 -9.06 -22.47
N GLY A 161 5.23 -7.77 -22.53
CA GLY A 161 5.35 -7.01 -23.77
C GLY A 161 6.42 -7.59 -24.72
N PHE A 162 7.57 -7.98 -24.18
CA PHE A 162 8.62 -8.65 -24.99
C PHE A 162 8.20 -10.05 -25.46
N GLN A 163 7.46 -10.82 -24.65
CA GLN A 163 6.97 -12.13 -25.06
C GLN A 163 5.91 -12.07 -26.16
N THR A 164 5.08 -11.03 -26.17
CA THR A 164 4.01 -10.88 -27.17
C THR A 164 4.50 -10.30 -28.47
N HIS A 165 5.41 -9.33 -28.46
CA HIS A 165 5.83 -8.57 -29.65
C HIS A 165 7.32 -8.73 -30.01
N GLY A 166 8.11 -9.40 -29.18
CA GLY A 166 9.54 -9.55 -29.40
C GLY A 166 10.26 -8.19 -29.55
N LEU A 167 11.14 -8.08 -30.54
CA LEU A 167 11.87 -6.84 -30.80
C LEU A 167 10.98 -5.69 -31.34
N HIS A 168 9.79 -6.01 -31.84
CA HIS A 168 8.83 -4.98 -32.28
C HIS A 168 8.29 -4.15 -31.10
N PHE A 169 8.47 -4.60 -29.86
CA PHE A 169 8.11 -3.81 -28.67
C PHE A 169 8.81 -2.44 -28.63
N PHE A 170 10.02 -2.33 -29.19
CA PHE A 170 10.71 -1.04 -29.29
C PHE A 170 10.04 -0.04 -30.24
N SER A 171 9.17 -0.48 -31.15
CA SER A 171 8.39 0.44 -32.00
C SER A 171 7.38 1.25 -31.19
N PHE A 172 6.97 0.77 -30.00
CA PHE A 172 6.13 1.52 -29.06
C PHE A 172 6.79 2.84 -28.61
N LEU A 173 8.14 2.86 -28.54
CA LEU A 173 8.89 4.06 -28.17
C LEU A 173 8.98 5.08 -29.32
N LEU A 174 8.59 4.70 -30.54
CA LEU A 174 8.66 5.58 -31.72
C LEU A 174 7.27 5.70 -32.37
N PRO A 175 6.47 6.75 -32.05
CA PRO A 175 5.17 6.98 -32.68
C PRO A 175 5.30 7.14 -34.20
N GLN A 176 4.36 6.56 -34.94
CA GLN A 176 4.34 6.62 -36.40
C GLN A 176 4.11 8.06 -36.86
N GLY A 177 4.88 8.48 -37.90
CA GLY A 177 4.73 9.79 -38.54
C GLY A 177 5.68 10.90 -38.04
N VAL A 178 6.67 10.56 -37.20
CA VAL A 178 7.64 11.54 -36.68
C VAL A 178 8.77 11.78 -37.71
N PRO A 179 9.15 13.06 -37.99
CA PRO A 179 10.29 13.38 -38.83
C PRO A 179 11.59 12.84 -38.21
N LEU A 180 12.43 12.20 -39.05
CA LEU A 180 13.69 11.54 -38.67
C LEU A 180 14.59 12.34 -37.71
N PRO A 181 14.76 13.68 -37.84
CA PRO A 181 15.62 14.44 -36.91
C PRO A 181 15.12 14.53 -35.51
N LEU A 182 13.79 14.41 -35.26
CA LEU A 182 13.14 14.48 -33.94
C LEU A 182 13.01 13.10 -33.24
N ALA A 183 13.20 12.03 -34.02
CA ALA A 183 13.02 10.65 -33.50
C ALA A 183 13.88 10.34 -32.28
N PRO A 184 15.20 10.62 -32.20
CA PRO A 184 16.01 10.25 -31.04
C PRO A 184 15.60 11.00 -29.77
N PHE A 185 15.14 12.24 -29.86
CA PHE A 185 14.66 13.00 -28.72
C PHE A 185 13.33 12.47 -28.20
N LEU A 186 12.44 12.09 -29.11
CA LEU A 186 11.12 11.55 -28.72
C LEU A 186 11.21 10.18 -28.07
N VAL A 187 12.08 9.30 -28.60
CA VAL A 187 12.37 8.00 -27.97
C VAL A 187 12.90 8.15 -26.55
N LEU A 188 13.78 9.13 -26.31
CA LEU A 188 14.32 9.41 -25.00
C LEU A 188 13.23 9.90 -24.03
N LEU A 189 12.34 10.79 -24.48
CA LEU A 189 11.20 11.26 -23.69
C LEU A 189 10.25 10.12 -23.35
N GLU A 190 9.92 9.24 -24.31
CA GLU A 190 9.03 8.12 -24.10
C GLU A 190 9.64 7.10 -23.13
N LEU A 191 10.94 6.81 -23.24
CA LEU A 191 11.66 5.95 -22.31
C LEU A 191 11.63 6.50 -20.87
N ILE A 192 11.87 7.80 -20.71
CA ILE A 192 11.79 8.47 -19.42
C ILE A 192 10.36 8.38 -18.87
N SER A 193 9.36 8.72 -19.69
CA SER A 193 7.94 8.61 -19.30
C SER A 193 7.56 7.22 -18.86
N TYR A 194 8.03 6.20 -19.57
CA TYR A 194 7.80 4.80 -19.25
C TYR A 194 8.38 4.39 -17.90
N CYS A 195 9.62 4.81 -17.58
CA CYS A 195 10.24 4.58 -16.27
C CYS A 195 9.53 5.34 -15.14
N PHE A 196 9.12 6.59 -15.39
CA PHE A 196 8.42 7.41 -14.41
C PHE A 196 7.03 6.87 -14.04
N ARG A 197 6.38 6.09 -14.90
CA ARG A 197 5.10 5.42 -14.59
C ARG A 197 5.24 4.50 -13.38
N ALA A 198 6.24 3.63 -13.37
CA ALA A 198 6.49 2.72 -12.24
C ALA A 198 6.85 3.48 -10.97
N LEU A 199 7.71 4.48 -11.08
CA LEU A 199 8.14 5.31 -9.96
C LEU A 199 6.95 6.07 -9.35
N SER A 200 6.14 6.72 -10.17
CA SER A 200 4.95 7.47 -9.74
C SER A 200 3.94 6.59 -9.01
N LEU A 201 3.76 5.35 -9.47
CA LEU A 201 2.85 4.38 -8.85
C LEU A 201 3.29 4.03 -7.41
N GLY A 202 4.58 3.73 -7.21
CA GLY A 202 5.14 3.43 -5.90
C GLY A 202 5.17 4.63 -4.95
N ILE A 203 5.59 5.81 -5.47
CA ILE A 203 5.62 7.05 -4.68
C ILE A 203 4.23 7.45 -4.21
N ARG A 204 3.21 7.32 -5.05
CA ARG A 204 1.83 7.68 -4.69
C ARG A 204 1.32 6.83 -3.53
N LEU A 205 1.56 5.52 -3.57
CA LEU A 205 1.17 4.62 -2.49
C LEU A 205 1.88 4.98 -1.17
N PHE A 206 3.20 5.19 -1.22
CA PHE A 206 4.01 5.61 -0.09
C PHE A 206 3.57 6.96 0.47
N ALA A 207 3.49 7.99 -0.39
CA ALA A 207 3.25 9.37 0.04
C ALA A 207 1.87 9.52 0.71
N ASN A 208 0.83 8.91 0.16
CA ASN A 208 -0.52 8.99 0.73
C ASN A 208 -0.58 8.39 2.13
N MET A 209 0.01 7.20 2.33
CA MET A 209 -0.02 6.53 3.63
C MET A 209 0.89 7.22 4.66
N MET A 210 2.10 7.63 4.27
CA MET A 210 3.02 8.33 5.17
C MET A 210 2.48 9.71 5.57
N ALA A 211 1.99 10.49 4.60
CA ALA A 211 1.46 11.83 4.86
C ALA A 211 0.19 11.77 5.72
N GLY A 212 -0.75 10.86 5.44
CA GLY A 212 -1.97 10.69 6.20
C GLY A 212 -1.69 10.43 7.67
N HIS A 213 -0.97 9.36 7.98
CA HIS A 213 -0.63 9.01 9.36
C HIS A 213 0.20 10.07 10.09
N SER A 214 1.11 10.77 9.41
CA SER A 214 1.91 11.84 10.03
C SER A 214 1.04 13.05 10.37
N LEU A 215 0.09 13.45 9.49
CA LEU A 215 -0.85 14.54 9.75
C LEU A 215 -1.76 14.24 10.94
N VAL A 216 -2.36 13.04 10.98
CA VAL A 216 -3.21 12.62 12.10
C VAL A 216 -2.45 12.66 13.41
N LYS A 217 -1.19 12.19 13.44
CA LYS A 217 -0.36 12.19 14.65
C LYS A 217 0.01 13.61 15.11
N ILE A 218 0.37 14.51 14.18
CA ILE A 218 0.67 15.90 14.51
C ILE A 218 -0.56 16.61 15.11
N LEU A 219 -1.72 16.46 14.45
CA LEU A 219 -2.96 17.11 14.92
C LEU A 219 -3.46 16.53 16.24
N SER A 220 -3.35 15.21 16.43
CA SER A 220 -3.73 14.57 17.71
C SER A 220 -2.81 15.01 18.85
N GLY A 221 -1.49 15.15 18.58
CA GLY A 221 -0.53 15.71 19.54
C GLY A 221 -0.86 17.16 19.90
N PHE A 222 -1.24 17.98 18.91
CA PHE A 222 -1.67 19.35 19.14
C PHE A 222 -2.96 19.42 19.97
N ALA A 223 -3.96 18.58 19.66
CA ALA A 223 -5.18 18.49 20.46
C ALA A 223 -4.89 18.11 21.91
N TRP A 224 -3.96 17.17 22.13
CA TRP A 224 -3.54 16.73 23.46
C TRP A 224 -2.85 17.85 24.25
N THR A 225 -1.97 18.62 23.63
CA THR A 225 -1.30 19.75 24.30
C THR A 225 -2.28 20.84 24.68
N MET A 226 -3.25 21.16 23.82
CA MET A 226 -4.33 22.12 24.16
C MET A 226 -5.20 21.64 25.33
N LEU A 227 -5.49 20.33 25.37
CA LEU A 227 -6.27 19.72 26.44
C LEU A 227 -5.51 19.80 27.80
N SER A 228 -4.18 19.67 27.79
CA SER A 228 -3.35 19.73 28.99
C SER A 228 -3.20 21.14 29.57
N MET A 229 -3.41 22.19 28.77
CA MET A 229 -3.32 23.58 29.22
C MET A 229 -4.52 24.02 30.08
N GLY A 230 -5.67 23.34 29.99
CA GLY A 230 -6.86 23.62 30.79
C GLY A 230 -7.58 24.93 30.45
N GLY A 231 -8.59 25.29 31.28
CA GLY A 231 -9.34 26.54 31.10
C GLY A 231 -10.11 26.62 29.78
N ILE A 232 -10.08 27.77 29.14
CA ILE A 232 -10.79 28.05 27.89
C ILE A 232 -10.24 27.20 26.72
N MET A 233 -8.97 26.76 26.79
CA MET A 233 -8.33 25.91 25.79
C MET A 233 -8.96 24.50 25.72
N TYR A 234 -9.63 24.09 26.78
CA TYR A 234 -10.38 22.83 26.78
C TYR A 234 -11.51 22.82 25.73
N ILE A 235 -12.23 23.93 25.61
CA ILE A 235 -13.29 24.08 24.60
C ILE A 235 -12.65 24.22 23.20
N ALA A 236 -11.56 24.96 23.09
CA ALA A 236 -10.85 25.13 21.82
C ALA A 236 -10.25 23.81 21.28
N SER A 237 -9.91 22.85 22.15
CA SER A 237 -9.39 21.54 21.74
C SER A 237 -10.39 20.67 20.98
N LEU A 238 -11.69 21.00 21.05
CA LEU A 238 -12.73 20.30 20.30
C LEU A 238 -12.56 20.45 18.78
N ALA A 239 -12.09 21.61 18.31
CA ALA A 239 -11.88 21.85 16.89
C ALA A 239 -10.81 20.92 16.26
N PRO A 240 -9.57 20.84 16.77
CA PRO A 240 -8.60 19.89 16.24
C PRO A 240 -9.03 18.43 16.41
N PHE A 241 -9.79 18.08 17.46
CA PHE A 241 -10.33 16.73 17.63
C PHE A 241 -11.32 16.34 16.52
N LEU A 242 -12.23 17.24 16.14
CA LEU A 242 -13.15 17.03 15.02
C LEU A 242 -12.41 16.91 13.69
N ILE A 243 -11.35 17.68 13.50
CA ILE A 243 -10.51 17.60 12.29
C ILE A 243 -9.81 16.23 12.22
N VAL A 244 -9.27 15.75 13.33
CA VAL A 244 -8.64 14.40 13.39
C VAL A 244 -9.65 13.33 13.03
N PHE A 245 -10.89 13.41 13.55
CA PHE A 245 -11.93 12.44 13.22
C PHE A 245 -12.30 12.47 11.73
N ALA A 246 -12.43 13.66 11.14
CA ALA A 246 -12.70 13.80 9.71
C ALA A 246 -11.53 13.28 8.85
N LEU A 247 -10.28 13.54 9.25
CA LEU A 247 -9.08 13.05 8.56
C LEU A 247 -8.95 11.53 8.62
N THR A 248 -9.24 10.89 9.75
CA THR A 248 -9.20 9.42 9.82
C THR A 248 -10.23 8.77 8.90
N GLY A 249 -11.43 9.37 8.76
CA GLY A 249 -12.42 8.91 7.80
C GLY A 249 -11.96 9.07 6.35
N LEU A 250 -11.35 10.22 6.03
CA LEU A 250 -10.78 10.49 4.71
C LEU A 250 -9.64 9.51 4.40
N GLU A 251 -8.74 9.25 5.37
CA GLU A 251 -7.61 8.35 5.22
C GLU A 251 -8.06 6.91 4.94
N LEU A 252 -9.14 6.45 5.59
CA LEU A 252 -9.76 5.15 5.28
C LEU A 252 -10.27 5.11 3.84
N GLY A 253 -10.92 6.16 3.37
CA GLY A 253 -11.36 6.28 1.97
C GLY A 253 -10.18 6.24 1.00
N VAL A 254 -9.12 6.97 1.29
CA VAL A 254 -7.89 6.99 0.48
C VAL A 254 -7.20 5.61 0.47
N ALA A 255 -7.22 4.87 1.57
CA ALA A 255 -6.63 3.53 1.65
C ALA A 255 -7.27 2.56 0.63
N VAL A 256 -8.61 2.59 0.50
CA VAL A 256 -9.36 1.79 -0.50
C VAL A 256 -9.13 2.32 -1.91
N LEU A 257 -9.27 3.64 -2.11
CA LEU A 257 -9.06 4.28 -3.41
C LEU A 257 -7.64 4.04 -3.94
N GLN A 258 -6.63 3.98 -3.08
CA GLN A 258 -5.26 3.75 -3.49
C GLN A 258 -5.05 2.33 -4.04
N ALA A 259 -5.68 1.31 -3.44
CA ALA A 259 -5.67 -0.04 -3.98
C ALA A 259 -6.35 -0.09 -5.36
N TYR A 260 -7.49 0.62 -5.52
CA TYR A 260 -8.19 0.74 -6.79
C TYR A 260 -7.35 1.43 -7.87
N VAL A 261 -6.81 2.61 -7.57
CA VAL A 261 -6.00 3.39 -8.55
C VAL A 261 -4.74 2.62 -8.97
N PHE A 262 -4.13 1.89 -8.04
CA PHE A 262 -2.98 1.05 -8.34
C PHE A 262 -3.33 -0.04 -9.35
N THR A 263 -4.43 -0.75 -9.14
CA THR A 263 -4.86 -1.85 -10.00
C THR A 263 -5.38 -1.38 -11.36
N ILE A 264 -6.09 -0.26 -11.44
CA ILE A 264 -6.55 0.28 -12.72
C ILE A 264 -5.37 0.71 -13.60
N LEU A 265 -4.37 1.37 -13.02
CA LEU A 265 -3.15 1.74 -13.74
C LEU A 265 -2.36 0.52 -14.21
N LEU A 266 -2.29 -0.52 -13.39
CA LEU A 266 -1.69 -1.81 -13.78
C LEU A 266 -2.41 -2.41 -14.99
N CYS A 267 -3.76 -2.42 -14.99
CA CYS A 267 -4.55 -2.93 -16.11
C CYS A 267 -4.32 -2.12 -17.40
N ILE A 268 -4.26 -0.79 -17.29
CA ILE A 268 -3.99 0.09 -18.43
C ILE A 268 -2.59 -0.21 -19.01
N TYR A 269 -1.56 -0.26 -18.17
CA TYR A 269 -0.19 -0.54 -18.63
C TYR A 269 -0.04 -1.93 -19.22
N LEU A 270 -0.76 -2.91 -18.68
CA LEU A 270 -0.80 -4.25 -19.23
C LEU A 270 -1.50 -4.27 -20.60
N ASN A 271 -2.60 -3.56 -20.75
CA ASN A 271 -3.31 -3.44 -22.03
C ASN A 271 -2.43 -2.75 -23.09
N ASP A 272 -1.73 -1.67 -22.73
CA ASP A 272 -0.79 -0.97 -23.61
C ASP A 272 0.37 -1.88 -24.06
N ALA A 273 0.86 -2.75 -23.16
CA ALA A 273 1.93 -3.69 -23.47
C ALA A 273 1.49 -4.85 -24.37
N ILE A 274 0.18 -5.24 -24.33
CA ILE A 274 -0.37 -6.33 -25.14
C ILE A 274 -0.84 -5.81 -26.50
N ASN A 275 -1.43 -4.61 -26.54
CA ASN A 275 -1.97 -3.99 -27.75
C ASN A 275 -1.11 -2.76 -28.06
N LEU A 276 -0.06 -2.95 -28.85
CA LEU A 276 0.74 -1.83 -29.37
C LEU A 276 -0.11 -1.02 -30.34
N HIS A 277 -0.31 0.25 -30.05
CA HIS A 277 -0.93 1.22 -30.96
C HIS A 277 0.06 1.75 -31.97
#